data_459dbaac8ed4bba6b115cc284aecf7a0
#
_entry.id   459dbaac8ed4bba6b115cc284aecf7a0
#
_cell.length_a   1.000
_cell.length_b   1.000
_cell.length_c   1.000
_cell.angle_alpha   90.00
_cell.angle_beta   90.00
_cell.angle_gamma   90.00
#
_symmetry.space_group_name_H-M   'P 1'
#
loop_
_entity.id
_entity.type
_entity.pdbx_description
1 polymer ?
#
loop_
_entity_poly.entity_id
_entity_poly.type
_entity_poly.pdbx_seq_one_letter_code
_entity_poly.pdbx_strand_id
1 'polypeptide(L)'
;MYKLETENFSLELLPGIHQDNFPYPKANSLQVKVSSLGFSADSIMDIDDIALSDFAVNLNELYETLSGSVRLEESYSMHCFLEFTAVTGGHIRIKGRIHNKKGIGYGHELTFENEVDQTYLRGFAKTLFADYGKYVE
;
A
#
# COMPACT_ATOMS: atom_id res chain seq x y z
N MET A 1 -2.08 5.90 -10.50
CA MET A 1 -0.94 5.87 -9.58
C MET A 1 -1.30 6.58 -8.27
N TYR A 2 -0.97 5.98 -7.17
CA TYR A 2 -1.23 6.54 -5.84
C TYR A 2 0.10 6.78 -5.16
N LYS A 3 0.31 7.99 -4.68
CA LYS A 3 1.60 8.37 -4.14
C LYS A 3 1.48 9.09 -2.80
N LEU A 4 2.27 8.63 -1.83
CA LEU A 4 2.46 9.32 -0.56
C LEU A 4 3.94 9.73 -0.53
N GLU A 5 4.20 11.00 -0.31
CA GLU A 5 5.57 11.52 -0.36
C GLU A 5 5.83 12.52 0.75
N THR A 6 6.94 12.31 1.45
CA THR A 6 7.48 13.25 2.41
C THR A 6 8.90 13.60 1.99
N GLU A 7 9.60 14.40 2.77
CA GLU A 7 10.99 14.77 2.47
C GLU A 7 11.91 13.56 2.35
N ASN A 8 11.71 12.55 3.20
CA ASN A 8 12.62 11.40 3.30
C ASN A 8 12.01 10.05 2.92
N PHE A 9 10.74 10.05 2.51
CA PHE A 9 10.03 8.81 2.24
C PHE A 9 9.06 9.00 1.09
N SER A 10 8.98 8.00 0.21
CA SER A 10 8.02 8.00 -0.88
C SER A 10 7.51 6.58 -1.09
N LEU A 11 6.20 6.48 -1.27
CA LEU A 11 5.52 5.21 -1.55
C LEU A 11 4.60 5.43 -2.74
N GLU A 12 4.77 4.63 -3.78
CA GLU A 12 3.91 4.67 -4.96
C GLU A 12 3.28 3.31 -5.18
N LEU A 13 1.97 3.31 -5.45
CA LEU A 13 1.22 2.11 -5.78
C LEU A 13 0.66 2.23 -7.19
N LEU A 14 0.90 1.21 -8.02
CA LEU A 14 0.37 1.13 -9.38
C LEU A 14 -0.39 -0.19 -9.53
N PRO A 15 -1.70 -0.18 -9.38
CA PRO A 15 -2.49 -1.40 -9.55
C PRO A 15 -2.50 -1.88 -11.01
N GLY A 16 -2.37 -3.19 -11.19
CA GLY A 16 -2.56 -3.84 -12.48
C GLY A 16 -4.02 -4.24 -12.59
N ILE A 17 -4.77 -3.57 -13.45
CA ILE A 17 -6.19 -3.85 -13.64
C ILE A 17 -6.34 -5.05 -14.57
N HIS A 18 -6.99 -6.09 -14.09
CA HIS A 18 -7.05 -7.36 -14.78
C HIS A 18 -8.36 -7.61 -15.51
N GLN A 19 -9.47 -6.99 -15.12
CA GLN A 19 -10.79 -7.28 -15.67
C GLN A 19 -11.46 -6.05 -16.23
N ASP A 20 -11.70 -6.07 -17.54
CA ASP A 20 -12.37 -4.98 -18.23
C ASP A 20 -13.90 -5.10 -18.19
N ASN A 21 -14.42 -6.30 -17.89
CA ASN A 21 -15.85 -6.59 -17.97
C ASN A 21 -16.62 -6.37 -16.67
N PHE A 22 -15.93 -5.97 -15.60
CA PHE A 22 -16.60 -5.70 -14.35
C PHE A 22 -17.02 -4.23 -14.28
N PRO A 23 -18.11 -3.95 -13.57
CA PRO A 23 -18.57 -2.56 -13.41
C PRO A 23 -17.64 -1.70 -12.55
N TYR A 24 -16.61 -2.30 -11.97
CA TYR A 24 -15.63 -1.62 -11.12
C TYR A 24 -14.24 -2.19 -11.38
N PRO A 25 -13.18 -1.42 -11.11
CA PRO A 25 -11.82 -1.92 -11.30
C PRO A 25 -11.46 -3.01 -10.30
N LYS A 26 -10.86 -4.08 -10.83
CA LYS A 26 -10.32 -5.17 -10.02
C LYS A 26 -8.84 -5.28 -10.29
N ALA A 27 -8.03 -5.22 -9.24
CA ALA A 27 -6.59 -5.36 -9.35
C ALA A 27 -6.16 -6.68 -8.72
N ASN A 28 -5.38 -7.47 -9.47
CA ASN A 28 -4.80 -8.72 -8.98
C ASN A 28 -3.28 -8.64 -8.84
N SER A 29 -2.72 -7.51 -9.18
CA SER A 29 -1.30 -7.23 -8.95
C SER A 29 -1.14 -5.78 -8.54
N LEU A 30 -0.07 -5.50 -7.82
CA LEU A 30 0.22 -4.16 -7.34
C LEU A 30 1.72 -3.93 -7.45
N GLN A 31 2.11 -2.98 -8.29
CA GLN A 31 3.49 -2.55 -8.32
C GLN A 31 3.71 -1.57 -7.17
N VAL A 32 4.73 -1.81 -6.37
CA VAL A 32 5.07 -0.99 -5.21
C VAL A 32 6.46 -0.43 -5.39
N LYS A 33 6.55 0.89 -5.35
CA LYS A 33 7.84 1.58 -5.38
C LYS A 33 8.03 2.32 -4.07
N VAL A 34 9.14 2.06 -3.41
CA VAL A 34 9.46 2.66 -2.10
C VAL A 34 10.83 3.30 -2.16
N SER A 35 10.94 4.48 -1.60
CA SER A 35 12.22 5.13 -1.35
C SER A 35 12.20 5.65 0.08
N SER A 36 13.18 5.27 0.88
CA SER A 36 13.23 5.60 2.30
C SER A 36 14.68 5.78 2.73
N LEU A 37 15.06 7.01 3.06
CA LEU A 37 16.38 7.35 3.60
C LEU A 37 17.55 6.79 2.78
N GLY A 38 17.46 6.90 1.45
CA GLY A 38 18.52 6.44 0.55
C GLY A 38 18.40 4.99 0.10
N PHE A 39 17.46 4.24 0.65
CA PHE A 39 17.17 2.88 0.21
C PHE A 39 15.94 2.90 -0.70
N SER A 40 15.93 2.08 -1.73
CA SER A 40 14.78 2.03 -2.62
C SER A 40 14.53 0.61 -3.12
N ALA A 41 13.27 0.34 -3.43
CA ALA A 41 12.85 -0.93 -4.00
C ALA A 41 11.68 -0.71 -4.94
N ASP A 42 11.59 -1.59 -5.93
CA ASP A 42 10.51 -1.61 -6.91
C ASP A 42 10.15 -3.08 -7.12
N SER A 43 8.94 -3.45 -6.81
CA SER A 43 8.52 -4.84 -6.94
C SER A 43 7.02 -4.93 -7.22
N ILE A 44 6.59 -6.11 -7.63
CA ILE A 44 5.19 -6.39 -7.89
C ILE A 44 4.74 -7.46 -6.90
N MET A 45 3.62 -7.23 -6.22
CA MET A 45 3.02 -8.25 -5.37
C MET A 45 1.69 -8.71 -5.94
N ASP A 46 1.41 -9.98 -5.76
CA ASP A 46 0.14 -10.57 -6.17
C ASP A 46 -0.89 -10.37 -5.05
N ILE A 47 -2.06 -9.89 -5.41
CA ILE A 47 -3.12 -9.63 -4.45
C ILE A 47 -4.42 -10.24 -4.94
N ASP A 48 -5.34 -10.52 -4.02
CA ASP A 48 -6.69 -10.96 -4.37
C ASP A 48 -7.49 -9.80 -4.96
N ASP A 49 -8.51 -10.14 -5.74
CA ASP A 49 -9.38 -9.17 -6.41
C ASP A 49 -9.91 -8.07 -5.50
N ILE A 50 -10.23 -8.43 -4.26
CA ILE A 50 -10.83 -7.50 -3.30
C ILE A 50 -9.83 -6.88 -2.34
N ALA A 51 -8.59 -7.35 -2.35
CA ALA A 51 -7.59 -6.90 -1.36
C ALA A 51 -7.35 -5.40 -1.39
N LEU A 52 -7.22 -4.83 -2.58
CA LEU A 52 -6.98 -3.40 -2.71
C LEU A 52 -8.20 -2.59 -2.30
N SER A 53 -9.41 -3.07 -2.62
CA SER A 53 -10.64 -2.42 -2.20
C SER A 53 -10.80 -2.42 -0.68
N ASP A 54 -10.56 -3.57 -0.05
CA ASP A 54 -10.57 -3.67 1.42
C ASP A 54 -9.54 -2.74 2.04
N PHE A 55 -8.33 -2.72 1.49
CA PHE A 55 -7.28 -1.83 1.95
C PHE A 55 -7.70 -0.37 1.84
N ALA A 56 -8.31 0.02 0.72
CA ALA A 56 -8.76 1.39 0.49
C ALA A 56 -9.80 1.83 1.52
N VAL A 57 -10.78 0.97 1.81
CA VAL A 57 -11.82 1.26 2.81
C VAL A 57 -11.20 1.38 4.20
N ASN A 58 -10.36 0.42 4.56
CA ASN A 58 -9.77 0.38 5.90
C ASN A 58 -8.77 1.49 6.13
N LEU A 59 -8.03 1.87 5.10
CA LEU A 59 -7.08 2.99 5.20
C LEU A 59 -7.81 4.32 5.35
N ASN A 60 -8.92 4.49 4.62
CA ASN A 60 -9.74 5.68 4.78
C ASN A 60 -10.31 5.78 6.19
N GLU A 61 -10.77 4.66 6.75
CA GLU A 61 -11.28 4.62 8.12
C GLU A 61 -10.18 4.94 9.13
N LEU A 62 -8.98 4.39 8.94
CA LEU A 62 -7.84 4.71 9.80
C LEU A 62 -7.54 6.21 9.78
N TYR A 63 -7.58 6.82 8.60
CA TYR A 63 -7.38 8.26 8.47
C TYR A 63 -8.48 9.05 9.20
N GLU A 64 -9.74 8.65 9.04
CA GLU A 64 -10.86 9.36 9.64
C GLU A 64 -10.89 9.23 11.18
N THR A 65 -10.53 8.07 11.71
CA THR A 65 -10.59 7.81 13.14
C THR A 65 -9.26 8.04 13.87
N LEU A 66 -8.15 8.04 13.13
CA LEU A 66 -6.79 8.09 13.67
C LEU A 66 -6.56 7.01 14.72
N SER A 67 -7.07 5.81 14.44
CA SER A 67 -6.91 4.67 15.33
C SER A 67 -6.82 3.38 14.54
N GLY A 68 -6.17 2.38 15.12
CA GLY A 68 -6.08 1.06 14.54
C GLY A 68 -4.89 0.86 13.62
N SER A 69 -4.95 -0.21 12.86
CA SER A 69 -3.89 -0.63 11.96
C SER A 69 -4.51 -1.26 10.72
N VAL A 70 -3.89 -1.05 9.57
CA VAL A 70 -4.34 -1.58 8.28
C VAL A 70 -3.16 -2.23 7.58
N ARG A 71 -3.38 -3.42 7.04
CA ARG A 71 -2.32 -4.18 6.38
C ARG A 71 -2.78 -4.66 5.01
N LEU A 72 -1.93 -4.50 4.01
CA LEU A 72 -2.07 -5.10 2.69
C LEU A 72 -0.92 -6.04 2.51
N GLU A 73 -1.20 -7.31 2.23
CA GLU A 73 -0.13 -8.28 2.05
C GLU A 73 -0.36 -9.17 0.84
N GLU A 74 0.72 -9.74 0.35
CA GLU A 74 0.71 -10.63 -0.79
C GLU A 74 -0.09 -11.89 -0.48
N SER A 75 -0.98 -12.27 -1.42
CA SER A 75 -2.02 -13.28 -1.16
C SER A 75 -1.50 -14.69 -0.87
N TYR A 76 -0.43 -15.10 -1.54
CA TYR A 76 -0.01 -16.50 -1.47
C TYR A 76 1.22 -16.74 -0.64
N SER A 77 2.15 -15.83 -0.63
CA SER A 77 3.42 -16.01 0.06
C SER A 77 3.57 -15.18 1.32
N MET A 78 2.79 -14.10 1.43
CA MET A 78 2.86 -13.13 2.53
C MET A 78 4.26 -12.54 2.74
N HIS A 79 5.10 -12.59 1.70
CA HIS A 79 6.44 -12.02 1.79
C HIS A 79 6.43 -10.50 1.69
N CYS A 80 5.58 -9.95 0.82
CA CYS A 80 5.45 -8.52 0.66
C CYS A 80 4.25 -8.02 1.47
N PHE A 81 4.42 -6.93 2.16
CA PHE A 81 3.30 -6.29 2.87
C PHE A 81 3.54 -4.80 3.05
N LEU A 82 2.44 -4.09 3.25
CA LEU A 82 2.42 -2.70 3.67
C LEU A 82 1.50 -2.60 4.88
N GLU A 83 1.93 -1.94 5.93
CA GLU A 83 1.14 -1.80 7.15
C GLU A 83 1.15 -0.35 7.61
N PHE A 84 -0.04 0.18 7.85
CA PHE A 84 -0.24 1.54 8.31
C PHE A 84 -0.85 1.47 9.71
N THR A 85 -0.23 2.12 10.68
CA THR A 85 -0.69 2.10 12.06
C THR A 85 -0.78 3.52 12.60
N ALA A 86 -1.94 3.86 13.15
CA ALA A 86 -2.10 5.16 13.81
C ALA A 86 -1.35 5.13 15.14
N VAL A 87 -0.54 6.17 15.37
CA VAL A 87 0.23 6.31 16.60
C VAL A 87 -0.09 7.66 17.23
N THR A 88 0.39 7.86 18.44
CA THR A 88 0.09 9.05 19.24
C THR A 88 0.48 10.34 18.52
N GLY A 89 -0.33 11.39 18.67
CA GLY A 89 -0.01 12.71 18.15
C GLY A 89 -0.42 12.97 16.71
N GLY A 90 -1.32 12.14 16.16
CA GLY A 90 -1.79 12.31 14.79
C GLY A 90 -0.78 11.84 13.75
N HIS A 91 0.12 10.97 14.15
CA HIS A 91 1.12 10.41 13.24
C HIS A 91 0.70 9.02 12.79
N ILE A 92 1.22 8.61 11.63
CA ILE A 92 0.98 7.30 11.05
C ILE A 92 2.31 6.61 10.85
N ARG A 93 2.45 5.42 11.40
CA ARG A 93 3.62 4.58 11.14
C ARG A 93 3.36 3.75 9.89
N ILE A 94 4.29 3.82 8.95
CA ILE A 94 4.20 3.06 7.70
C ILE A 94 5.37 2.08 7.69
N LYS A 95 5.04 0.80 7.65
CA LYS A 95 5.99 -0.28 7.72
C LYS A 95 5.74 -1.24 6.57
N GLY A 96 6.81 -1.81 6.02
CA GLY A 96 6.62 -2.76 4.95
C GLY A 96 7.83 -3.61 4.67
N ARG A 97 7.60 -4.60 3.81
CA ARG A 97 8.62 -5.47 3.27
C ARG A 97 8.33 -5.66 1.80
N ILE A 98 9.30 -5.32 0.97
CA ILE A 98 9.22 -5.47 -0.47
C ILE A 98 10.29 -6.46 -0.88
N HIS A 99 9.87 -7.48 -1.62
CA HIS A 99 10.72 -8.59 -1.97
C HIS A 99 10.68 -8.81 -3.48
N ASN A 100 11.84 -9.07 -4.07
CA ASN A 100 11.94 -9.34 -5.48
C ASN A 100 12.78 -10.59 -5.71
N LYS A 101 12.19 -11.60 -6.32
CA LYS A 101 12.84 -12.87 -6.67
C LYS A 101 13.14 -13.01 -8.14
N LYS A 102 13.28 -11.93 -8.87
CA LYS A 102 13.65 -12.02 -10.28
C LYS A 102 15.09 -12.52 -10.39
N GLY A 103 15.26 -13.59 -11.16
CA GLY A 103 16.54 -14.22 -11.35
C GLY A 103 16.64 -15.54 -10.62
N ILE A 104 17.55 -16.38 -11.09
CA ILE A 104 17.69 -17.73 -10.58
C ILE A 104 18.52 -17.71 -9.30
N GLY A 105 17.88 -18.08 -8.18
CA GLY A 105 18.57 -18.32 -6.93
C GLY A 105 18.91 -17.08 -6.10
N TYR A 106 18.47 -15.88 -6.50
CA TYR A 106 18.81 -14.66 -5.78
C TYR A 106 17.55 -13.88 -5.43
N GLY A 107 17.46 -13.44 -4.19
CA GLY A 107 16.37 -12.62 -3.71
C GLY A 107 16.88 -11.30 -3.17
N HIS A 108 16.10 -10.25 -3.34
CA HIS A 108 16.39 -8.94 -2.76
C HIS A 108 15.19 -8.51 -1.93
N GLU A 109 15.46 -7.91 -0.79
CA GLU A 109 14.41 -7.53 0.13
C GLU A 109 14.73 -6.18 0.77
N LEU A 110 13.73 -5.31 0.82
CA LEU A 110 13.81 -4.07 1.57
C LEU A 110 12.74 -4.10 2.65
N THR A 111 13.15 -3.95 3.90
CA THR A 111 12.22 -3.68 4.99
C THR A 111 12.39 -2.22 5.37
N PHE A 112 11.28 -1.56 5.67
CA PHE A 112 11.30 -0.14 6.01
C PHE A 112 10.25 0.17 7.06
N GLU A 113 10.49 1.25 7.80
CA GLU A 113 9.56 1.76 8.79
C GLU A 113 9.74 3.26 8.88
N ASN A 114 8.65 4.00 8.73
CA ASN A 114 8.66 5.47 8.79
C ASN A 114 7.46 5.96 9.56
N GLU A 115 7.56 7.14 10.10
CA GLU A 115 6.45 7.80 10.76
C GLU A 115 6.20 9.12 10.06
N VAL A 116 4.96 9.35 9.65
CA VAL A 116 4.58 10.56 8.91
C VAL A 116 3.41 11.24 9.61
N ASP A 117 3.28 12.54 9.40
CA ASP A 117 2.11 13.26 9.88
C ASP A 117 0.88 12.83 9.06
N GLN A 118 -0.28 12.80 9.71
CA GLN A 118 -1.54 12.43 9.08
C GLN A 118 -1.84 13.24 7.82
N THR A 119 -1.36 14.47 7.74
CA THR A 119 -1.59 15.32 6.56
C THR A 119 -1.03 14.74 5.28
N TYR A 120 0.04 13.96 5.37
CA TYR A 120 0.62 13.28 4.21
C TYR A 120 -0.21 12.09 3.74
N LEU A 121 -1.00 11.51 4.64
CA LEU A 121 -1.82 10.34 4.31
C LEU A 121 -3.10 10.72 3.58
N ARG A 122 -3.63 11.90 3.82
CA ARG A 122 -4.95 12.31 3.34
C ARG A 122 -5.18 12.06 1.86
N GLY A 123 -4.35 12.66 1.01
CA GLY A 123 -4.52 12.53 -0.45
C GLY A 123 -4.44 11.10 -0.93
N PHE A 124 -3.48 10.36 -0.38
CA PHE A 124 -3.29 8.95 -0.71
C PHE A 124 -4.51 8.12 -0.33
N ALA A 125 -4.99 8.25 0.91
CA ALA A 125 -6.13 7.49 1.41
C ALA A 125 -7.43 7.86 0.68
N LYS A 126 -7.66 9.15 0.47
CA LYS A 126 -8.90 9.62 -0.17
C LYS A 126 -8.97 9.24 -1.65
N THR A 127 -7.85 9.30 -2.36
CA THR A 127 -7.82 8.92 -3.77
C THR A 127 -8.06 7.41 -3.93
N LEU A 128 -7.43 6.59 -3.10
CA LEU A 128 -7.68 5.15 -3.10
C LEU A 128 -9.14 4.84 -2.80
N PHE A 129 -9.70 5.50 -1.80
CA PHE A 129 -11.10 5.29 -1.44
C PHE A 129 -12.06 5.69 -2.56
N ALA A 130 -11.79 6.80 -3.24
CA ALA A 130 -12.62 7.26 -4.36
C ALA A 130 -12.63 6.24 -5.50
N ASP A 131 -11.49 5.61 -5.77
CA ASP A 131 -11.37 4.69 -6.89
C ASP A 131 -11.78 3.25 -6.57
N TYR A 132 -11.54 2.79 -5.35
CA TYR A 132 -11.76 1.39 -4.98
C TYR A 132 -12.74 1.18 -3.84
N GLY A 133 -12.86 2.11 -2.91
CA GLY A 133 -13.63 1.91 -1.70
C GLY A 133 -15.12 1.75 -1.89
N LYS A 134 -15.67 2.41 -2.89
CA LYS A 134 -17.13 2.38 -3.16
C LYS A 134 -17.62 1.03 -3.68
N TYR A 135 -16.71 0.12 -4.02
CA TYR A 135 -17.07 -1.17 -4.60
C TYR A 135 -16.95 -2.33 -3.60
N VAL A 136 -16.68 -2.02 -2.34
CA VAL A 136 -16.65 -3.04 -1.28
C VAL A 136 -18.05 -3.15 -0.68
N GLU A 137 -18.52 -4.37 -0.59
CA GLU A 137 -19.79 -4.66 0.04
C GLU A 137 -19.63 -5.04 1.51
#